data_e5c1ebacde6c03c0ec578e31870b0a33
#
_entry.id   e5c1ebacde6c03c0ec578e31870b0a33
#
_cell.length_a   1.000
_cell.length_b   1.000
_cell.length_c   1.000
_cell.angle_alpha   90.00
_cell.angle_beta   90.00
_cell.angle_gamma   90.00
#
_symmetry.space_group_name_H-M   'P 1'
#
loop_
_entity.id
_entity.type
_entity.pdbx_description
1 polymer ?
#
loop_
_entity_poly.entity_id
_entity_poly.type
_entity_poly.pdbx_seq_one_letter_code
_entity_poly.pdbx_strand_id
1 'polypeptide(L)'
;MRECNSCSHRVVHVYCARKEKVMSQLLEEIESLRGSMKTLNDFFFDHPELGNEEFLAHGKLTDLLESEGFTVDREVSGLQTAFRAVYHVQGGGPKIGLLCEYDALEGLGHACGHNLQGPSICAAAIGLRRTLQVPATLVVYGTPAEETASGKLVMAKEGVFDDLDVAFMMHGSDSTTVDGKSLALNLVNIKFHGKSAHAAIAPEKGISALDAVLLFFNGMEYLREHVPTEVRMHGIITDGGKAANIVPDYACTQWYIRSSSRIRLDEVVERVKQVAQGAALQVGATMEWDEVKAYDNKVNVQSLNDLLLKNAEIVGAPDISEPRKVTGSTDFSSVTFRVPGACLRVKFVGRGVTSHSQEWLDNGKTQLAEDAIMYGAKGIALTVEEILTTPGLLAQIQEDFQQSKANY
;
A
#
# COMPACT_ATOMS: atom_id res chain seq x y z
N MET A 1 -41.06 -30.00 -33.77
CA MET A 1 -39.94 -29.57 -32.94
C MET A 1 -39.16 -28.46 -33.67
N ARG A 2 -39.69 -27.26 -33.66
CA ARG A 2 -39.02 -26.03 -34.13
C ARG A 2 -39.66 -24.87 -33.36
N GLU A 3 -39.14 -24.60 -32.16
CA GLU A 3 -39.38 -23.37 -31.40
C GLU A 3 -38.55 -23.45 -30.14
N CYS A 4 -37.30 -22.92 -30.16
CA CYS A 4 -36.58 -22.52 -28.94
C CYS A 4 -35.27 -21.73 -29.20
N ASN A 5 -34.95 -21.32 -30.45
CA ASN A 5 -33.70 -20.57 -30.71
C ASN A 5 -33.86 -19.06 -30.76
N SER A 6 -35.09 -18.49 -30.81
CA SER A 6 -35.29 -17.05 -30.93
C SER A 6 -35.36 -16.34 -29.55
N CYS A 7 -35.69 -17.07 -28.51
CA CYS A 7 -35.82 -16.48 -27.15
C CYS A 7 -34.46 -16.23 -26.47
N SER A 8 -33.51 -17.16 -26.67
CA SER A 8 -32.16 -17.02 -26.09
C SER A 8 -31.36 -15.83 -26.68
N HIS A 9 -31.46 -15.62 -27.99
CA HIS A 9 -30.77 -14.51 -28.66
C HIS A 9 -31.34 -13.14 -28.26
N ARG A 10 -32.65 -13.00 -28.08
CA ARG A 10 -33.24 -11.74 -27.60
C ARG A 10 -32.87 -11.42 -26.16
N VAL A 11 -32.83 -12.40 -25.28
CA VAL A 11 -32.45 -12.20 -23.88
C VAL A 11 -30.98 -11.79 -23.77
N VAL A 12 -30.08 -12.41 -24.52
CA VAL A 12 -28.64 -12.08 -24.56
C VAL A 12 -28.43 -10.68 -25.13
N HIS A 13 -29.12 -10.31 -26.24
CA HIS A 13 -29.02 -8.96 -26.80
C HIS A 13 -29.55 -7.86 -25.87
N VAL A 14 -30.64 -8.10 -25.17
CA VAL A 14 -31.19 -7.14 -24.19
C VAL A 14 -30.25 -7.01 -22.99
N TYR A 15 -29.64 -8.09 -22.55
CA TYR A 15 -28.67 -8.08 -21.46
C TYR A 15 -27.38 -7.31 -21.83
N CYS A 16 -26.81 -7.57 -23.02
CA CYS A 16 -25.65 -6.85 -23.53
C CYS A 16 -25.94 -5.33 -23.70
N ALA A 17 -27.03 -4.97 -24.31
CA ALA A 17 -27.41 -3.55 -24.52
C ALA A 17 -27.67 -2.82 -23.18
N ARG A 18 -28.20 -3.54 -22.16
CA ARG A 18 -28.40 -2.98 -20.82
C ARG A 18 -27.05 -2.77 -20.10
N LYS A 19 -26.13 -3.71 -20.22
CA LYS A 19 -24.77 -3.63 -19.64
C LYS A 19 -23.99 -2.47 -20.28
N GLU A 20 -24.01 -2.33 -21.60
CA GLU A 20 -23.38 -1.22 -22.32
C GLU A 20 -23.95 0.16 -21.89
N LYS A 21 -25.26 0.26 -21.70
CA LYS A 21 -25.92 1.51 -21.28
C LYS A 21 -25.54 1.89 -19.83
N VAL A 22 -25.47 0.92 -18.91
CA VAL A 22 -25.10 1.17 -17.50
C VAL A 22 -23.63 1.56 -17.41
N MET A 23 -22.76 0.85 -18.14
CA MET A 23 -21.35 1.19 -18.25
C MET A 23 -21.14 2.63 -18.78
N SER A 24 -21.86 3.03 -19.84
CA SER A 24 -21.83 4.41 -20.37
C SER A 24 -22.22 5.42 -19.30
N GLN A 25 -23.29 5.16 -18.55
CA GLN A 25 -23.78 6.07 -17.51
C GLN A 25 -22.77 6.23 -16.37
N LEU A 26 -22.11 5.15 -15.92
CA LEU A 26 -21.07 5.21 -14.89
C LEU A 26 -19.88 6.04 -15.35
N LEU A 27 -19.41 5.82 -16.59
CA LEU A 27 -18.25 6.55 -17.12
C LEU A 27 -18.57 8.04 -17.35
N GLU A 28 -19.77 8.38 -17.82
CA GLU A 28 -20.24 9.76 -17.98
C GLU A 28 -20.35 10.47 -16.62
N GLU A 29 -20.88 9.78 -15.60
CA GLU A 29 -21.01 10.33 -14.26
C GLU A 29 -19.64 10.64 -13.65
N ILE A 30 -18.67 9.70 -13.76
CA ILE A 30 -17.30 9.93 -13.31
C ILE A 30 -16.66 11.09 -14.10
N GLU A 31 -16.83 11.15 -15.43
CA GLU A 31 -16.29 12.25 -16.25
C GLU A 31 -16.85 13.61 -15.85
N SER A 32 -18.11 13.68 -15.41
CA SER A 32 -18.72 14.92 -14.92
C SER A 32 -18.01 15.52 -13.70
N LEU A 33 -17.28 14.70 -12.95
CA LEU A 33 -16.52 15.10 -11.75
C LEU A 33 -15.12 15.65 -12.07
N ARG A 34 -14.65 15.56 -13.32
CA ARG A 34 -13.28 15.93 -13.73
C ARG A 34 -12.84 17.28 -13.17
N GLY A 35 -13.63 18.32 -13.35
CA GLY A 35 -13.29 19.67 -12.88
C GLY A 35 -13.13 19.77 -11.35
N SER A 36 -14.01 19.09 -10.61
CA SER A 36 -13.94 19.04 -9.15
C SER A 36 -12.73 18.27 -8.67
N MET A 37 -12.42 17.12 -9.31
CA MET A 37 -11.26 16.30 -8.96
C MET A 37 -9.94 16.98 -9.31
N LYS A 38 -9.90 17.71 -10.44
CA LYS A 38 -8.76 18.57 -10.76
C LYS A 38 -8.52 19.63 -9.67
N THR A 39 -9.57 20.33 -9.26
CA THR A 39 -9.48 21.36 -8.21
C THR A 39 -8.96 20.77 -6.89
N LEU A 40 -9.42 19.56 -6.55
CA LEU A 40 -8.98 18.85 -5.34
C LEU A 40 -7.51 18.42 -5.44
N ASN A 41 -7.10 17.88 -6.58
CA ASN A 41 -5.71 17.52 -6.87
C ASN A 41 -4.77 18.72 -6.78
N ASP A 42 -5.15 19.83 -7.41
CA ASP A 42 -4.36 21.06 -7.41
C ASP A 42 -4.23 21.62 -5.99
N PHE A 43 -5.29 21.52 -5.19
CA PHE A 43 -5.24 21.93 -3.78
C PHE A 43 -4.25 21.08 -2.98
N PHE A 44 -4.28 19.75 -3.09
CA PHE A 44 -3.33 18.89 -2.37
C PHE A 44 -1.90 19.17 -2.81
N PHE A 45 -1.68 19.28 -4.10
CA PHE A 45 -0.36 19.56 -4.65
C PHE A 45 0.22 20.88 -4.12
N ASP A 46 -0.60 21.93 -3.99
CA ASP A 46 -0.19 23.25 -3.51
C ASP A 46 -0.05 23.32 -1.98
N HIS A 47 -0.60 22.35 -1.25
CA HIS A 47 -0.56 22.28 0.21
C HIS A 47 -0.08 20.89 0.65
N PRO A 48 1.20 20.55 0.35
CA PRO A 48 1.73 19.24 0.73
C PRO A 48 1.86 19.15 2.26
N GLU A 49 1.32 18.07 2.83
CA GLU A 49 1.36 17.79 4.26
C GLU A 49 2.11 16.47 4.50
N LEU A 50 2.90 16.42 5.57
CA LEU A 50 3.67 15.23 5.92
C LEU A 50 2.80 14.18 6.62
N GLY A 51 3.28 12.95 6.64
CA GLY A 51 2.57 11.84 7.24
C GLY A 51 2.19 12.08 8.71
N ASN A 52 0.93 11.80 9.06
CA ASN A 52 0.21 12.10 10.30
C ASN A 52 -0.07 13.60 10.55
N GLU A 53 0.21 14.47 9.59
CA GLU A 53 -0.09 15.91 9.64
C GLU A 53 -1.01 16.34 8.47
N GLU A 54 -1.62 15.40 7.76
CA GLU A 54 -2.41 15.62 6.53
C GLU A 54 -3.84 16.14 6.84
N PHE A 55 -3.95 17.15 7.69
CA PHE A 55 -5.25 17.66 8.17
C PHE A 55 -6.07 18.35 7.10
N LEU A 56 -5.44 19.07 6.16
CA LEU A 56 -6.14 19.75 5.07
C LEU A 56 -6.67 18.73 4.05
N ALA A 57 -5.84 17.77 3.65
CA ALA A 57 -6.23 16.71 2.73
C ALA A 57 -7.36 15.85 3.33
N HIS A 58 -7.20 15.42 4.58
CA HIS A 58 -8.22 14.71 5.35
C HIS A 58 -9.54 15.48 5.40
N GLY A 59 -9.50 16.77 5.76
CA GLY A 59 -10.70 17.61 5.83
C GLY A 59 -11.42 17.71 4.50
N LYS A 60 -10.69 17.98 3.40
CA LYS A 60 -11.28 18.08 2.05
C LYS A 60 -11.92 16.79 1.57
N LEU A 61 -11.26 15.63 1.81
CA LEU A 61 -11.80 14.33 1.39
C LEU A 61 -13.03 13.94 2.19
N THR A 62 -12.99 14.13 3.52
CA THR A 62 -14.12 13.82 4.39
C THR A 62 -15.33 14.72 4.13
N ASP A 63 -15.12 16.04 3.96
CA ASP A 63 -16.20 16.98 3.64
C ASP A 63 -16.85 16.64 2.28
N LEU A 64 -16.05 16.29 1.28
CA LEU A 64 -16.55 15.85 -0.03
C LEU A 64 -17.43 14.60 0.10
N LEU A 65 -16.95 13.58 0.79
CA LEU A 65 -17.67 12.31 0.96
C LEU A 65 -18.95 12.48 1.80
N GLU A 66 -18.93 13.30 2.86
CA GLU A 66 -20.14 13.67 3.62
C GLU A 66 -21.16 14.39 2.76
N SER A 67 -20.73 15.34 1.91
CA SER A 67 -21.61 16.05 0.98
C SER A 67 -22.28 15.12 -0.04
N GLU A 68 -21.63 13.99 -0.36
CA GLU A 68 -22.15 12.92 -1.20
C GLU A 68 -22.93 11.85 -0.41
N GLY A 69 -23.20 12.08 0.88
CA GLY A 69 -24.07 11.23 1.70
C GLY A 69 -23.38 10.00 2.30
N PHE A 70 -22.05 9.92 2.31
CA PHE A 70 -21.33 8.92 3.07
C PHE A 70 -21.39 9.25 4.57
N THR A 71 -21.46 8.21 5.39
CA THR A 71 -21.24 8.35 6.84
C THR A 71 -19.75 8.25 7.11
N VAL A 72 -19.16 9.28 7.74
CA VAL A 72 -17.71 9.41 7.88
C VAL A 72 -17.28 9.33 9.34
N ASP A 73 -16.38 8.39 9.63
CA ASP A 73 -15.59 8.34 10.85
C ASP A 73 -14.27 9.06 10.57
N ARG A 74 -14.02 10.21 11.23
CA ARG A 74 -12.89 11.11 10.93
C ARG A 74 -11.59 10.77 11.65
N GLU A 75 -11.58 9.78 12.51
CA GLU A 75 -10.41 9.26 13.20
C GLU A 75 -10.54 7.74 13.27
N VAL A 76 -9.55 7.03 12.76
CA VAL A 76 -9.55 5.57 12.74
C VAL A 76 -8.24 5.06 13.32
N SER A 77 -8.30 4.07 14.20
CA SER A 77 -7.12 3.44 14.82
C SER A 77 -6.23 4.43 15.58
N GLY A 78 -6.81 5.49 16.16
CA GLY A 78 -6.07 6.54 16.86
C GLY A 78 -5.23 7.44 15.94
N LEU A 79 -5.40 7.33 14.61
CA LEU A 79 -4.75 8.18 13.62
C LEU A 79 -5.69 9.35 13.29
N GLN A 80 -5.32 10.56 13.70
CA GLN A 80 -6.16 11.76 13.57
C GLN A 80 -6.44 12.16 12.11
N THR A 81 -5.60 11.74 11.18
CA THR A 81 -5.73 12.02 9.77
C THR A 81 -6.20 10.82 8.95
N ALA A 82 -6.48 9.66 9.59
CA ALA A 82 -7.16 8.55 8.95
C ALA A 82 -8.67 8.71 9.00
N PHE A 83 -9.39 8.25 7.97
CA PHE A 83 -10.84 8.23 7.97
C PHE A 83 -11.41 6.96 7.35
N ARG A 84 -12.68 6.69 7.67
CA ARG A 84 -13.50 5.65 7.06
C ARG A 84 -14.85 6.23 6.68
N ALA A 85 -15.19 6.21 5.39
CA ALA A 85 -16.46 6.72 4.88
C ALA A 85 -17.28 5.59 4.25
N VAL A 86 -18.51 5.41 4.69
CA VAL A 86 -19.37 4.27 4.32
C VAL A 86 -20.63 4.76 3.61
N TYR A 87 -20.97 4.10 2.50
CA TYR A 87 -22.25 4.26 1.82
C TYR A 87 -22.87 2.90 1.48
N HIS A 88 -24.14 2.70 1.84
CA HIS A 88 -24.90 1.48 1.55
C HIS A 88 -25.76 1.68 0.30
N VAL A 89 -25.35 1.09 -0.80
CA VAL A 89 -26.14 1.04 -2.03
C VAL A 89 -27.24 0.00 -1.84
N GLN A 90 -28.51 0.38 -2.06
CA GLN A 90 -29.68 -0.50 -1.96
C GLN A 90 -29.73 -1.34 -0.67
N GLY A 91 -29.38 -0.75 0.46
CA GLY A 91 -29.42 -1.40 1.77
C GLY A 91 -28.18 -2.18 2.15
N GLY A 92 -27.15 -2.17 1.32
CA GLY A 92 -25.86 -2.84 1.57
C GLY A 92 -25.77 -4.22 0.94
N GLY A 93 -24.54 -4.73 0.88
CA GLY A 93 -24.17 -5.99 0.24
C GLY A 93 -22.67 -6.20 0.39
N PRO A 94 -21.99 -6.85 -0.57
CA PRO A 94 -20.54 -7.02 -0.55
C PRO A 94 -19.82 -5.69 -0.24
N LYS A 95 -18.80 -5.76 0.60
CA LYS A 95 -18.04 -4.60 1.08
C LYS A 95 -16.83 -4.36 0.21
N ILE A 96 -16.84 -3.23 -0.49
CA ILE A 96 -15.79 -2.80 -1.41
C ILE A 96 -14.95 -1.72 -0.75
N GLY A 97 -13.68 -2.02 -0.48
CA GLY A 97 -12.71 -1.05 0.03
C GLY A 97 -12.09 -0.23 -1.09
N LEU A 98 -12.09 1.09 -0.94
CA LEU A 98 -11.48 2.05 -1.85
C LEU A 98 -10.52 2.90 -1.03
N LEU A 99 -9.22 2.74 -1.24
CA LEU A 99 -8.19 3.33 -0.37
C LEU A 99 -7.42 4.43 -1.08
N CYS A 100 -7.07 5.49 -0.36
CA CYS A 100 -6.20 6.56 -0.85
C CYS A 100 -5.21 7.04 0.20
N GLU A 101 -4.02 7.32 -0.27
CA GLU A 101 -2.94 8.01 0.42
C GLU A 101 -2.97 9.49 0.05
N TYR A 102 -2.43 10.37 0.90
CA TYR A 102 -2.39 11.81 0.65
C TYR A 102 -1.24 12.52 1.35
N ASP A 103 -0.31 11.78 1.94
CA ASP A 103 0.92 12.32 2.51
C ASP A 103 1.93 12.73 1.42
N ALA A 104 2.77 13.69 1.76
CA ALA A 104 3.85 14.22 0.94
C ALA A 104 5.22 13.87 1.52
N LEU A 105 6.26 14.04 0.71
CA LEU A 105 7.65 13.84 1.09
C LEU A 105 8.24 15.13 1.66
N GLU A 106 9.00 15.03 2.75
CA GLU A 106 9.71 16.16 3.35
C GLU A 106 10.66 16.81 2.33
N GLY A 107 10.51 18.12 2.14
CA GLY A 107 11.33 18.90 1.23
C GLY A 107 11.13 18.65 -0.26
N LEU A 108 10.26 17.71 -0.65
CA LEU A 108 10.01 17.33 -2.03
C LEU A 108 8.51 17.34 -2.44
N GLY A 109 7.61 17.59 -1.49
CA GLY A 109 6.17 17.64 -1.77
C GLY A 109 5.61 16.33 -2.30
N HIS A 110 4.62 16.38 -3.20
CA HIS A 110 3.94 15.20 -3.74
C HIS A 110 4.73 14.46 -4.84
N ALA A 111 6.04 14.27 -4.66
CA ALA A 111 6.88 13.54 -5.62
C ALA A 111 6.67 12.01 -5.62
N CYS A 112 5.76 11.46 -4.81
CA CYS A 112 5.22 10.11 -4.95
C CYS A 112 3.90 10.07 -5.74
N GLY A 113 3.21 11.22 -5.87
CA GLY A 113 1.95 11.32 -6.62
C GLY A 113 0.71 10.96 -5.80
N HIS A 114 0.79 11.01 -4.45
CA HIS A 114 -0.36 10.74 -3.58
C HIS A 114 -1.48 11.77 -3.73
N ASN A 115 -1.17 12.98 -4.21
CA ASN A 115 -2.19 14.00 -4.56
C ASN A 115 -3.23 13.52 -5.57
N LEU A 116 -2.89 12.53 -6.43
CA LEU A 116 -3.81 11.98 -7.44
C LEU A 116 -4.81 10.97 -6.84
N GLN A 117 -4.44 10.30 -5.75
CA GLN A 117 -5.18 9.15 -5.23
C GLN A 117 -6.53 9.52 -4.65
N GLY A 118 -6.57 10.49 -3.72
CA GLY A 118 -7.80 10.97 -3.11
C GLY A 118 -8.87 11.37 -4.14
N PRO A 119 -8.54 12.25 -5.10
CA PRO A 119 -9.44 12.61 -6.20
C PRO A 119 -9.93 11.42 -7.01
N SER A 120 -9.04 10.49 -7.40
CA SER A 120 -9.38 9.32 -8.20
C SER A 120 -10.33 8.38 -7.45
N ILE A 121 -10.03 8.07 -6.22
CA ILE A 121 -10.82 7.18 -5.36
C ILE A 121 -12.19 7.79 -5.03
N CYS A 122 -12.24 9.08 -4.71
CA CYS A 122 -13.51 9.78 -4.49
C CYS A 122 -14.38 9.79 -5.77
N ALA A 123 -13.80 10.04 -6.94
CA ALA A 123 -14.55 9.99 -8.19
C ALA A 123 -15.13 8.61 -8.48
N ALA A 124 -14.35 7.53 -8.23
CA ALA A 124 -14.83 6.15 -8.36
C ALA A 124 -15.99 5.87 -7.39
N ALA A 125 -15.83 6.22 -6.11
CA ALA A 125 -16.84 6.00 -5.07
C ALA A 125 -18.14 6.77 -5.36
N ILE A 126 -18.04 8.04 -5.76
CA ILE A 126 -19.19 8.89 -6.09
C ILE A 126 -19.90 8.38 -7.34
N GLY A 127 -19.17 8.03 -8.39
CA GLY A 127 -19.74 7.46 -9.62
C GLY A 127 -20.51 6.17 -9.32
N LEU A 128 -19.93 5.24 -8.59
CA LEU A 128 -20.58 4.00 -8.15
C LEU A 128 -21.82 4.28 -7.30
N ARG A 129 -21.71 5.14 -6.29
CA ARG A 129 -22.83 5.52 -5.43
C ARG A 129 -24.01 6.03 -6.25
N ARG A 130 -23.77 6.83 -7.30
CA ARG A 130 -24.82 7.47 -8.10
C ARG A 130 -25.44 6.53 -9.14
N THR A 131 -24.69 5.51 -9.60
CA THR A 131 -25.10 4.70 -10.77
C THR A 131 -25.37 3.24 -10.47
N LEU A 132 -24.73 2.66 -9.42
CA LEU A 132 -24.81 1.24 -9.13
C LEU A 132 -26.24 0.81 -8.77
N GLN A 133 -26.74 -0.24 -9.43
CA GLN A 133 -28.11 -0.74 -9.29
C GLN A 133 -28.22 -2.10 -8.57
N VAL A 134 -27.15 -2.51 -7.91
CA VAL A 134 -27.10 -3.76 -7.12
C VAL A 134 -26.67 -3.46 -5.69
N PRO A 135 -27.10 -4.28 -4.70
CA PRO A 135 -26.71 -4.10 -3.31
C PRO A 135 -25.18 -4.15 -3.14
N ALA A 136 -24.61 -3.15 -2.47
CA ALA A 136 -23.20 -3.09 -2.12
C ALA A 136 -22.96 -2.17 -0.93
N THR A 137 -21.84 -2.31 -0.26
CA THR A 137 -21.33 -1.36 0.73
C THR A 137 -20.02 -0.79 0.21
N LEU A 138 -20.00 0.48 -0.14
CA LEU A 138 -18.79 1.19 -0.54
C LEU A 138 -18.13 1.76 0.72
N VAL A 139 -16.86 1.47 0.90
CA VAL A 139 -16.08 1.96 2.04
C VAL A 139 -14.83 2.66 1.52
N VAL A 140 -14.78 3.99 1.65
CA VAL A 140 -13.59 4.78 1.32
C VAL A 140 -12.75 4.92 2.57
N TYR A 141 -11.47 4.59 2.45
CA TYR A 141 -10.49 4.75 3.52
C TYR A 141 -9.45 5.79 3.13
N GLY A 142 -9.29 6.79 4.00
CA GLY A 142 -8.11 7.64 4.00
C GLY A 142 -7.02 6.99 4.85
N THR A 143 -5.89 6.72 4.23
CA THR A 143 -4.79 5.97 4.82
C THR A 143 -3.51 6.82 4.86
N PRO A 144 -3.27 7.57 5.96
CA PRO A 144 -2.19 8.54 6.07
C PRO A 144 -0.81 7.90 6.19
N ALA A 145 0.23 8.71 6.02
CA ALA A 145 1.61 8.43 6.43
C ALA A 145 2.23 7.18 5.77
N GLU A 146 1.97 6.91 4.48
CA GLU A 146 2.58 5.77 3.78
C GLU A 146 4.10 5.85 3.80
N GLU A 147 4.65 7.04 3.53
CA GLU A 147 6.09 7.29 3.41
C GLU A 147 6.83 7.25 4.76
N THR A 148 6.10 7.40 5.87
CA THR A 148 6.70 7.53 7.21
C THR A 148 6.22 6.47 8.18
N ALA A 149 5.05 6.65 8.81
CA ALA A 149 4.55 5.82 9.91
C ALA A 149 3.68 4.64 9.46
N SER A 150 3.32 4.57 8.15
CA SER A 150 2.59 3.43 7.58
C SER A 150 1.19 3.23 8.18
N GLY A 151 0.31 4.20 7.91
CA GLY A 151 -1.04 4.22 8.46
C GLY A 151 -1.82 2.93 8.18
N LYS A 152 -1.71 2.35 6.97
CA LYS A 152 -2.36 1.08 6.64
C LYS A 152 -1.89 -0.09 7.51
N LEU A 153 -0.62 -0.10 7.91
CA LEU A 153 -0.11 -1.12 8.83
C LEU A 153 -0.76 -1.01 10.21
N VAL A 154 -0.91 0.22 10.73
CA VAL A 154 -1.56 0.47 12.03
C VAL A 154 -3.03 0.05 11.97
N MET A 155 -3.77 0.52 10.95
CA MET A 155 -5.18 0.18 10.74
C MET A 155 -5.39 -1.34 10.54
N ALA A 156 -4.49 -2.00 9.79
CA ALA A 156 -4.54 -3.44 9.56
C ALA A 156 -4.31 -4.25 10.84
N LYS A 157 -3.41 -3.83 11.72
CA LYS A 157 -3.18 -4.49 13.02
C LYS A 157 -4.43 -4.49 13.90
N GLU A 158 -5.28 -3.48 13.79
CA GLU A 158 -6.56 -3.37 14.50
C GLU A 158 -7.74 -4.02 13.74
N GLY A 159 -7.49 -4.68 12.61
CA GLY A 159 -8.51 -5.41 11.85
C GLY A 159 -9.46 -4.52 11.05
N VAL A 160 -9.12 -3.25 10.80
CA VAL A 160 -9.99 -2.28 10.11
C VAL A 160 -10.43 -2.76 8.72
N PHE A 161 -9.62 -3.57 8.06
CA PHE A 161 -9.88 -4.06 6.70
C PHE A 161 -10.43 -5.48 6.64
N ASP A 162 -10.52 -6.20 7.78
CA ASP A 162 -10.78 -7.64 7.82
C ASP A 162 -12.19 -8.03 7.35
N ASP A 163 -13.12 -7.08 7.33
CA ASP A 163 -14.51 -7.28 6.91
C ASP A 163 -14.78 -6.92 5.43
N LEU A 164 -13.73 -6.55 4.66
CA LEU A 164 -13.86 -6.25 3.25
C LEU A 164 -13.89 -7.52 2.41
N ASP A 165 -14.70 -7.51 1.35
CA ASP A 165 -14.72 -8.58 0.35
C ASP A 165 -13.64 -8.40 -0.73
N VAL A 166 -13.30 -7.16 -1.07
CA VAL A 166 -12.23 -6.77 -2.00
C VAL A 166 -11.80 -5.33 -1.75
N ALA A 167 -10.53 -5.02 -2.01
CA ALA A 167 -9.95 -3.68 -1.81
C ALA A 167 -9.23 -3.18 -3.08
N PHE A 168 -9.35 -1.88 -3.34
CA PHE A 168 -8.71 -1.21 -4.47
C PHE A 168 -7.96 0.04 -4.06
N MET A 169 -6.86 0.29 -4.77
CA MET A 169 -6.09 1.53 -4.73
C MET A 169 -5.75 1.99 -6.15
N MET A 170 -5.55 3.29 -6.33
CA MET A 170 -4.93 3.87 -7.53
C MET A 170 -3.59 4.47 -7.14
N HIS A 171 -2.58 4.40 -8.01
CA HIS A 171 -1.30 5.08 -7.81
C HIS A 171 -0.77 5.64 -9.14
N GLY A 172 -0.13 6.81 -9.11
CA GLY A 172 0.57 7.34 -10.26
C GLY A 172 1.75 6.47 -10.70
N SER A 173 2.06 6.46 -12.00
CA SER A 173 3.17 5.65 -12.56
C SER A 173 3.71 6.23 -13.87
N ASP A 174 4.81 5.65 -14.36
CA ASP A 174 5.40 5.90 -15.68
C ASP A 174 4.77 5.04 -16.81
N SER A 175 3.87 4.13 -16.43
CA SER A 175 3.11 3.25 -17.33
C SER A 175 1.81 2.82 -16.65
N THR A 176 0.80 2.45 -17.42
CA THR A 176 -0.41 1.87 -16.85
C THR A 176 -0.24 0.37 -16.69
N THR A 177 -0.38 -0.10 -15.44
CA THR A 177 -0.21 -1.50 -15.06
C THR A 177 -0.90 -1.78 -13.72
N VAL A 178 -0.87 -3.01 -13.29
CA VAL A 178 -1.29 -3.43 -11.94
C VAL A 178 -0.07 -3.78 -11.09
N ASP A 179 -0.23 -3.80 -9.79
CA ASP A 179 0.85 -4.20 -8.91
C ASP A 179 1.18 -5.69 -9.04
N GLY A 180 2.46 -5.95 -9.11
CA GLY A 180 3.01 -7.30 -8.99
C GLY A 180 3.27 -7.69 -7.53
N LYS A 181 4.22 -8.61 -7.34
CA LYS A 181 4.70 -9.02 -6.02
C LYS A 181 5.41 -7.87 -5.32
N SER A 182 5.34 -7.81 -3.99
CA SER A 182 6.17 -6.94 -3.15
C SER A 182 6.95 -7.77 -2.14
N LEU A 183 7.95 -7.16 -1.51
CA LEU A 183 8.73 -7.82 -0.48
C LEU A 183 8.12 -7.51 0.90
N ALA A 184 8.03 -8.55 1.74
CA ALA A 184 7.91 -8.36 3.17
C ALA A 184 9.20 -7.72 3.72
N LEU A 185 9.06 -6.93 4.78
CA LEU A 185 10.15 -6.14 5.35
C LEU A 185 10.04 -6.10 6.87
N ASN A 186 11.19 -6.25 7.56
CA ASN A 186 11.37 -5.75 8.92
C ASN A 186 12.46 -4.69 8.94
N LEU A 187 12.17 -3.55 9.57
CA LEU A 187 13.13 -2.55 9.99
C LEU A 187 13.31 -2.68 11.50
N VAL A 188 14.54 -2.95 11.93
CA VAL A 188 14.84 -3.18 13.34
C VAL A 188 16.03 -2.34 13.78
N ASN A 189 15.94 -1.78 15.00
CA ASN A 189 17.09 -1.27 15.73
C ASN A 189 17.51 -2.33 16.73
N ILE A 190 18.79 -2.65 16.76
CA ILE A 190 19.36 -3.61 17.72
C ILE A 190 20.33 -2.83 18.59
N LYS A 191 20.00 -2.70 19.86
CA LYS A 191 20.75 -1.92 20.84
C LYS A 191 21.53 -2.88 21.75
N PHE A 192 22.80 -2.59 21.97
CA PHE A 192 23.65 -3.34 22.87
C PHE A 192 24.05 -2.46 24.05
N HIS A 193 23.96 -3.01 25.25
CA HIS A 193 24.29 -2.35 26.49
C HIS A 193 25.42 -3.09 27.18
N GLY A 194 26.50 -2.39 27.43
CA GLY A 194 27.69 -2.85 28.09
C GLY A 194 27.98 -2.10 29.39
N LYS A 195 29.27 -1.83 29.64
CA LYS A 195 29.73 -1.09 30.80
C LYS A 195 30.97 -0.29 30.45
N SER A 196 30.95 1.03 30.70
CA SER A 196 32.11 1.87 30.43
C SER A 196 33.24 1.64 31.43
N ALA A 197 34.46 1.81 30.92
CA ALA A 197 35.69 1.84 31.68
C ALA A 197 36.75 2.68 30.96
N HIS A 198 37.77 3.12 31.66
CA HIS A 198 38.90 3.82 31.04
C HIS A 198 39.74 2.78 30.26
N ALA A 199 39.81 2.90 28.95
CA ALA A 199 40.37 1.89 28.05
C ALA A 199 41.87 1.60 28.27
N ALA A 200 42.62 2.55 28.79
CA ALA A 200 44.06 2.37 29.09
C ALA A 200 44.38 2.01 30.57
N ILE A 201 43.45 2.25 31.52
CA ILE A 201 43.76 2.09 32.97
C ILE A 201 43.12 0.81 33.49
N ALA A 202 41.89 0.52 33.12
CA ALA A 202 41.14 -0.60 33.65
C ALA A 202 40.12 -1.19 32.62
N PRO A 203 40.58 -1.56 31.41
CA PRO A 203 39.66 -2.08 30.37
C PRO A 203 38.95 -3.38 30.84
N GLU A 204 39.55 -4.14 31.71
CA GLU A 204 38.98 -5.38 32.28
C GLU A 204 37.72 -5.17 33.15
N LYS A 205 37.45 -3.92 33.54
CA LYS A 205 36.23 -3.51 34.28
C LYS A 205 35.08 -3.09 33.37
N GLY A 206 35.37 -2.97 32.07
CA GLY A 206 34.42 -2.59 31.04
C GLY A 206 33.78 -3.80 30.36
N ILE A 207 32.68 -3.56 29.65
CA ILE A 207 32.03 -4.46 28.69
C ILE A 207 31.73 -3.64 27.45
N SER A 208 32.37 -3.98 26.35
CA SER A 208 32.23 -3.18 25.12
C SER A 208 30.95 -3.55 24.34
N ALA A 209 30.00 -2.64 24.29
CA ALA A 209 28.82 -2.78 23.45
C ALA A 209 29.17 -2.73 21.94
N LEU A 210 30.22 -2.01 21.56
CA LEU A 210 30.70 -1.96 20.17
C LEU A 210 31.24 -3.30 19.72
N ASP A 211 31.91 -4.05 20.59
CA ASP A 211 32.41 -5.39 20.26
C ASP A 211 31.25 -6.35 19.98
N ALA A 212 30.14 -6.24 20.73
CA ALA A 212 28.92 -6.99 20.44
C ALA A 212 28.36 -6.63 19.04
N VAL A 213 28.33 -5.36 18.65
CA VAL A 213 27.90 -4.93 17.31
C VAL A 213 28.81 -5.54 16.23
N LEU A 214 30.13 -5.50 16.40
CA LEU A 214 31.09 -6.05 15.43
C LEU A 214 30.94 -7.57 15.29
N LEU A 215 30.76 -8.30 16.40
CA LEU A 215 30.48 -9.74 16.37
C LEU A 215 29.13 -10.03 15.70
N PHE A 216 28.12 -9.21 15.96
CA PHE A 216 26.83 -9.32 15.30
C PHE A 216 26.95 -9.13 13.78
N PHE A 217 27.66 -8.11 13.28
CA PHE A 217 27.92 -7.94 11.85
C PHE A 217 28.61 -9.15 11.23
N ASN A 218 29.65 -9.69 11.88
CA ASN A 218 30.29 -10.92 11.42
C ASN A 218 29.33 -12.12 11.40
N GLY A 219 28.52 -12.27 12.47
CA GLY A 219 27.49 -13.31 12.53
C GLY A 219 26.44 -13.21 11.44
N MET A 220 26.08 -11.98 11.04
CA MET A 220 25.17 -11.74 9.92
C MET A 220 25.76 -12.19 8.58
N GLU A 221 27.06 -12.03 8.35
CA GLU A 221 27.70 -12.53 7.13
C GLU A 221 27.69 -14.07 7.08
N TYR A 222 27.88 -14.75 8.21
CA TYR A 222 27.75 -16.21 8.28
C TYR A 222 26.30 -16.67 8.10
N LEU A 223 25.32 -15.93 8.66
CA LEU A 223 23.91 -16.22 8.47
C LEU A 223 23.49 -16.05 6.99
N ARG A 224 24.05 -15.06 6.29
CA ARG A 224 23.75 -14.76 4.88
C ARG A 224 23.98 -15.95 3.95
N GLU A 225 24.95 -16.79 4.25
CA GLU A 225 25.22 -18.03 3.50
C GLU A 225 24.08 -19.07 3.63
N HIS A 226 23.31 -19.01 4.71
CA HIS A 226 22.35 -20.04 5.10
C HIS A 226 20.90 -19.57 5.11
N VAL A 227 20.58 -18.55 4.35
CA VAL A 227 19.22 -18.08 4.09
C VAL A 227 18.89 -18.18 2.60
N PRO A 228 17.59 -18.23 2.19
CA PRO A 228 17.23 -18.25 0.78
C PRO A 228 17.80 -17.06 0.01
N THR A 229 18.16 -17.28 -1.26
CA THR A 229 18.87 -16.30 -2.08
C THR A 229 18.09 -15.01 -2.35
N GLU A 230 16.77 -15.04 -2.20
CA GLU A 230 15.88 -13.87 -2.36
C GLU A 230 15.84 -12.98 -1.11
N VAL A 231 16.33 -13.47 0.04
CA VAL A 231 16.43 -12.68 1.28
C VAL A 231 17.48 -11.58 1.12
N ARG A 232 17.13 -10.37 1.57
CA ARG A 232 18.04 -9.23 1.57
C ARG A 232 18.18 -8.70 2.99
N MET A 233 19.43 -8.60 3.46
CA MET A 233 19.77 -8.12 4.80
C MET A 233 20.87 -7.07 4.66
N HIS A 234 20.60 -5.85 5.08
CA HIS A 234 21.59 -4.76 5.07
C HIS A 234 21.35 -3.83 6.25
N GLY A 235 22.45 -3.38 6.84
CA GLY A 235 22.40 -2.54 8.04
C GLY A 235 23.60 -1.63 8.16
N ILE A 236 23.46 -0.71 9.09
CA ILE A 236 24.50 0.26 9.46
C ILE A 236 24.68 0.30 10.98
N ILE A 237 25.82 0.77 11.43
CA ILE A 237 26.04 1.16 12.84
C ILE A 237 25.55 2.59 12.99
N THR A 238 24.55 2.81 13.85
CA THR A 238 24.00 4.14 14.14
C THR A 238 24.64 4.81 15.35
N ASP A 239 25.19 4.02 16.28
CA ASP A 239 26.00 4.48 17.41
C ASP A 239 27.10 3.44 17.71
N GLY A 240 28.34 3.86 17.77
CA GLY A 240 29.51 3.02 18.06
C GLY A 240 30.33 3.48 19.27
N GLY A 241 29.77 4.37 20.11
CA GLY A 241 30.43 4.93 21.27
C GLY A 241 30.88 6.37 21.07
N LYS A 242 31.40 7.01 22.14
CA LYS A 242 31.63 8.48 22.22
C LYS A 242 33.08 8.88 22.06
N ALA A 243 34.02 8.10 22.58
CA ALA A 243 35.44 8.41 22.54
C ALA A 243 36.31 7.17 22.58
N ALA A 244 37.42 7.15 21.85
CA ALA A 244 38.29 5.97 21.69
C ALA A 244 38.99 5.51 22.97
N ASN A 245 39.12 6.38 23.98
CA ASN A 245 39.71 6.08 25.26
C ASN A 245 38.73 5.65 26.35
N ILE A 246 37.44 5.40 25.96
CA ILE A 246 36.38 4.93 26.84
C ILE A 246 35.82 3.66 26.23
N VAL A 247 35.73 2.54 26.99
CA VAL A 247 35.01 1.34 26.57
C VAL A 247 33.55 1.68 26.34
N PRO A 248 32.99 1.48 25.14
CA PRO A 248 31.61 1.85 24.84
C PRO A 248 30.60 1.04 25.66
N ASP A 249 29.78 1.71 26.46
CA ASP A 249 28.70 1.12 27.24
C ASP A 249 27.37 1.04 26.50
N TYR A 250 27.27 1.67 25.32
CA TYR A 250 26.15 1.63 24.41
C TYR A 250 26.63 1.59 22.98
N ALA A 251 25.98 0.78 22.14
CA ALA A 251 26.11 0.79 20.70
C ALA A 251 24.78 0.37 20.07
N CYS A 252 24.49 0.87 18.87
CA CYS A 252 23.26 0.59 18.16
C CYS A 252 23.52 0.32 16.67
N THR A 253 22.72 -0.57 16.09
CA THR A 253 22.73 -0.86 14.67
C THR A 253 21.31 -0.95 14.15
N GLN A 254 21.08 -0.47 12.92
CA GLN A 254 19.79 -0.52 12.24
C GLN A 254 19.87 -1.43 11.03
N TRP A 255 18.84 -2.29 10.85
CA TRP A 255 18.81 -3.28 9.79
C TRP A 255 17.48 -3.31 9.06
N TYR A 256 17.53 -3.39 7.73
CA TYR A 256 16.45 -3.79 6.85
C TYR A 256 16.63 -5.27 6.49
N ILE A 257 15.60 -6.08 6.77
CA ILE A 257 15.54 -7.50 6.43
C ILE A 257 14.32 -7.70 5.56
N ARG A 258 14.49 -8.29 4.36
CA ARG A 258 13.42 -8.42 3.36
C ARG A 258 13.38 -9.83 2.81
N SER A 259 12.16 -10.31 2.49
CA SER A 259 11.90 -11.58 1.80
C SER A 259 10.65 -11.46 0.93
N SER A 260 10.51 -12.33 -0.06
CA SER A 260 9.30 -12.45 -0.87
C SER A 260 8.12 -13.08 -0.12
N SER A 261 8.33 -13.63 1.08
CA SER A 261 7.33 -14.27 1.93
C SER A 261 7.44 -13.78 3.37
N ARG A 262 6.32 -13.37 3.96
CA ARG A 262 6.23 -12.98 5.38
C ARG A 262 6.62 -14.13 6.31
N ILE A 263 6.09 -15.33 6.05
CA ILE A 263 6.38 -16.52 6.86
C ILE A 263 7.89 -16.81 6.88
N ARG A 264 8.52 -16.81 5.73
CA ARG A 264 9.98 -16.99 5.59
C ARG A 264 10.77 -15.87 6.26
N LEU A 265 10.28 -14.63 6.14
CA LEU A 265 10.93 -13.49 6.77
C LEU A 265 10.90 -13.61 8.29
N ASP A 266 9.80 -14.09 8.88
CA ASP A 266 9.69 -14.30 10.33
C ASP A 266 10.71 -15.31 10.83
N GLU A 267 10.90 -16.42 10.10
CA GLU A 267 11.93 -17.42 10.41
C GLU A 267 13.35 -16.81 10.35
N VAL A 268 13.63 -15.99 9.35
CA VAL A 268 14.93 -15.32 9.20
C VAL A 268 15.14 -14.27 10.28
N VAL A 269 14.13 -13.48 10.61
CA VAL A 269 14.19 -12.45 11.68
C VAL A 269 14.48 -13.10 13.03
N GLU A 270 13.88 -14.23 13.34
CA GLU A 270 14.17 -14.98 14.58
C GLU A 270 15.63 -15.45 14.60
N ARG A 271 16.18 -15.93 13.49
CA ARG A 271 17.61 -16.30 13.39
C ARG A 271 18.52 -15.09 13.57
N VAL A 272 18.17 -13.92 12.98
CA VAL A 272 18.92 -12.67 13.19
C VAL A 272 18.94 -12.28 14.66
N LYS A 273 17.81 -12.40 15.35
CA LYS A 273 17.68 -12.13 16.78
C LYS A 273 18.59 -13.05 17.62
N GLN A 274 18.65 -14.33 17.27
CA GLN A 274 19.54 -15.31 17.91
C GLN A 274 21.02 -14.95 17.69
N VAL A 275 21.40 -14.51 16.49
CA VAL A 275 22.77 -14.02 16.20
C VAL A 275 23.12 -12.83 17.09
N ALA A 276 22.19 -11.85 17.23
CA ALA A 276 22.39 -10.69 18.08
C ALA A 276 22.52 -11.07 19.59
N GLN A 277 21.69 -11.99 20.05
CA GLN A 277 21.79 -12.54 21.41
C GLN A 277 23.13 -13.24 21.66
N GLY A 278 23.56 -14.06 20.68
CA GLY A 278 24.86 -14.74 20.74
C GLY A 278 26.04 -13.77 20.77
N ALA A 279 25.98 -12.68 19.99
CA ALA A 279 27.00 -11.64 19.97
C ALA A 279 27.08 -10.90 21.32
N ALA A 280 25.95 -10.54 21.91
CA ALA A 280 25.89 -9.92 23.22
C ALA A 280 26.48 -10.84 24.31
N LEU A 281 26.08 -12.11 24.28
CA LEU A 281 26.56 -13.11 25.26
C LEU A 281 28.08 -13.30 25.22
N GLN A 282 28.70 -13.28 24.03
CA GLN A 282 30.16 -13.48 23.88
C GLN A 282 30.97 -12.41 24.60
N VAL A 283 30.47 -11.18 24.72
CA VAL A 283 31.19 -10.07 25.37
C VAL A 283 30.64 -9.74 26.77
N GLY A 284 29.57 -10.42 27.20
CA GLY A 284 28.91 -10.16 28.49
C GLY A 284 27.99 -8.94 28.47
N ALA A 285 27.62 -8.44 27.28
CA ALA A 285 26.64 -7.35 27.08
C ALA A 285 25.21 -7.89 27.14
N THR A 286 24.24 -6.96 27.21
CA THR A 286 22.82 -7.27 26.99
C THR A 286 22.35 -6.69 25.66
N MET A 287 21.29 -7.27 25.08
CA MET A 287 20.71 -6.86 23.81
C MET A 287 19.23 -6.51 23.97
N GLU A 288 18.83 -5.39 23.35
CA GLU A 288 17.45 -4.95 23.20
C GLU A 288 17.08 -4.99 21.72
N TRP A 289 15.94 -5.62 21.40
CA TRP A 289 15.35 -5.67 20.06
C TRP A 289 14.22 -4.68 19.94
N ASP A 290 14.33 -3.74 19.02
CA ASP A 290 13.36 -2.69 18.78
C ASP A 290 12.89 -2.77 17.32
N GLU A 291 11.71 -3.37 17.10
CA GLU A 291 11.10 -3.48 15.79
C GLU A 291 10.38 -2.18 15.42
N VAL A 292 10.94 -1.44 14.47
CA VAL A 292 10.40 -0.14 14.03
C VAL A 292 9.22 -0.32 13.08
N LYS A 293 9.37 -1.25 12.10
CA LYS A 293 8.34 -1.54 11.08
C LYS A 293 8.39 -3.01 10.68
N ALA A 294 7.21 -3.57 10.40
CA ALA A 294 7.08 -4.91 9.82
C ALA A 294 5.97 -4.87 8.75
N TYR A 295 6.34 -4.99 7.47
CA TYR A 295 5.40 -5.08 6.35
C TYR A 295 5.25 -6.52 5.90
N ASP A 296 4.02 -6.90 5.56
CA ASP A 296 3.75 -8.14 4.85
C ASP A 296 4.17 -8.01 3.37
N ASN A 297 4.31 -9.12 2.67
CA ASN A 297 4.32 -9.12 1.22
C ASN A 297 2.89 -8.99 0.68
N LYS A 298 2.72 -8.44 -0.50
CA LYS A 298 1.43 -8.49 -1.20
C LYS A 298 1.05 -9.93 -1.53
N VAL A 299 -0.22 -10.26 -1.29
CA VAL A 299 -0.84 -11.45 -1.85
C VAL A 299 -1.44 -11.05 -3.20
N ASN A 300 -0.89 -11.58 -4.27
CA ASN A 300 -1.29 -11.23 -5.63
C ASN A 300 -2.43 -12.13 -6.10
N VAL A 301 -3.58 -11.55 -6.42
CA VAL A 301 -4.74 -12.26 -7.00
C VAL A 301 -4.76 -11.98 -8.50
N GLN A 302 -4.27 -12.94 -9.30
CA GLN A 302 -4.07 -12.73 -10.73
C GLN A 302 -5.37 -12.42 -11.47
N SER A 303 -6.46 -13.14 -11.17
CA SER A 303 -7.77 -12.89 -11.78
C SER A 303 -8.30 -11.48 -11.51
N LEU A 304 -8.07 -10.92 -10.31
CA LEU A 304 -8.43 -9.55 -9.96
C LEU A 304 -7.56 -8.53 -10.70
N ASN A 305 -6.26 -8.78 -10.79
CA ASN A 305 -5.33 -7.92 -11.51
C ASN A 305 -5.62 -7.88 -13.01
N ASP A 306 -5.88 -9.04 -13.63
CA ASP A 306 -6.23 -9.13 -15.05
C ASP A 306 -7.55 -8.39 -15.35
N LEU A 307 -8.54 -8.52 -14.46
CA LEU A 307 -9.80 -7.81 -14.56
C LEU A 307 -9.61 -6.29 -14.49
N LEU A 308 -8.82 -5.83 -13.52
CA LEU A 308 -8.55 -4.40 -13.31
C LEU A 308 -7.79 -3.80 -14.50
N LEU A 309 -6.77 -4.49 -15.01
CA LEU A 309 -5.98 -4.03 -16.15
C LEU A 309 -6.82 -4.01 -17.44
N LYS A 310 -7.65 -5.03 -17.67
CA LYS A 310 -8.63 -5.09 -18.77
C LYS A 310 -9.57 -3.87 -18.73
N ASN A 311 -10.09 -3.53 -17.56
CA ASN A 311 -10.99 -2.39 -17.41
C ASN A 311 -10.26 -1.05 -17.58
N ALA A 312 -8.99 -0.95 -17.18
CA ALA A 312 -8.15 0.22 -17.48
C ALA A 312 -7.93 0.38 -19.02
N GLU A 313 -7.75 -0.71 -19.75
CA GLU A 313 -7.66 -0.68 -21.23
C GLU A 313 -9.01 -0.26 -21.86
N ILE A 314 -10.13 -0.77 -21.38
CA ILE A 314 -11.49 -0.41 -21.86
C ILE A 314 -11.75 1.09 -21.73
N VAL A 315 -11.31 1.73 -20.65
CA VAL A 315 -11.49 3.18 -20.47
C VAL A 315 -10.44 4.02 -21.21
N GLY A 316 -9.53 3.40 -21.97
CA GLY A 316 -8.54 4.06 -22.79
C GLY A 316 -7.31 4.56 -22.03
N ALA A 317 -6.99 3.97 -20.87
CA ALA A 317 -5.79 4.32 -20.13
C ALA A 317 -4.53 4.09 -21.00
N PRO A 318 -3.58 5.03 -21.02
CA PRO A 318 -2.45 4.97 -21.95
C PRO A 318 -1.38 3.98 -21.48
N ASP A 319 -0.61 3.45 -22.42
CA ASP A 319 0.64 2.74 -22.16
C ASP A 319 0.51 1.52 -21.23
N ILE A 320 -0.49 0.66 -21.55
CA ILE A 320 -0.73 -0.60 -20.83
C ILE A 320 0.51 -1.49 -20.88
N SER A 321 0.93 -2.01 -19.75
CA SER A 321 2.12 -2.85 -19.63
C SER A 321 2.01 -3.93 -18.56
N GLU A 322 2.83 -4.96 -18.69
CA GLU A 322 2.98 -6.00 -17.67
C GLU A 322 3.47 -5.43 -16.33
N PRO A 323 3.10 -6.06 -15.22
CA PRO A 323 3.56 -5.69 -13.89
C PRO A 323 5.10 -5.66 -13.79
N ARG A 324 5.63 -4.73 -13.01
CA ARG A 324 7.08 -4.65 -12.78
C ARG A 324 7.59 -5.93 -12.12
N LYS A 325 8.70 -6.47 -12.62
CA LYS A 325 9.35 -7.68 -12.07
C LYS A 325 10.06 -7.40 -10.75
N VAL A 326 10.55 -6.18 -10.57
CA VAL A 326 11.22 -5.73 -9.34
C VAL A 326 10.39 -4.62 -8.71
N THR A 327 10.01 -4.82 -7.47
CA THR A 327 9.16 -3.89 -6.71
C THR A 327 9.77 -3.65 -5.34
N GLY A 328 9.42 -2.50 -4.75
CA GLY A 328 9.72 -2.18 -3.35
C GLY A 328 8.72 -2.83 -2.37
N SER A 329 8.71 -2.29 -1.18
CA SER A 329 7.70 -2.57 -0.16
C SER A 329 6.71 -1.41 -0.12
N THR A 330 5.45 -1.68 0.25
CA THR A 330 4.40 -0.69 0.50
C THR A 330 3.51 -1.21 1.61
N ASP A 331 2.94 -0.34 2.40
CA ASP A 331 2.03 -0.73 3.48
C ASP A 331 0.65 -1.21 2.98
N PHE A 332 0.31 -1.00 1.69
CA PHE A 332 -0.84 -1.66 1.04
C PHE A 332 -0.74 -3.19 1.08
N SER A 333 0.47 -3.74 1.21
CA SER A 333 0.68 -5.16 1.45
C SER A 333 -0.05 -5.67 2.69
N SER A 334 -0.14 -4.87 3.76
CA SER A 334 -0.87 -5.23 4.99
C SER A 334 -2.37 -5.38 4.77
N VAL A 335 -2.94 -4.70 3.78
CA VAL A 335 -4.33 -4.86 3.33
C VAL A 335 -4.47 -6.12 2.48
N THR A 336 -3.63 -6.26 1.43
CA THR A 336 -3.72 -7.40 0.52
C THR A 336 -3.32 -8.74 1.15
N PHE A 337 -2.67 -8.73 2.29
CA PHE A 337 -2.40 -9.94 3.08
C PHE A 337 -3.66 -10.44 3.84
N ARG A 338 -4.66 -9.57 4.03
CA ARG A 338 -5.90 -9.86 4.76
C ARG A 338 -7.06 -10.17 3.82
N VAL A 339 -7.22 -9.38 2.77
CA VAL A 339 -8.34 -9.47 1.83
C VAL A 339 -7.83 -9.39 0.38
N PRO A 340 -8.59 -9.90 -0.61
CA PRO A 340 -8.24 -9.71 -2.02
C PRO A 340 -8.09 -8.21 -2.31
N GLY A 341 -6.97 -7.80 -2.90
CA GLY A 341 -6.74 -6.38 -3.20
C GLY A 341 -5.89 -6.18 -4.44
N ALA A 342 -6.14 -5.09 -5.16
CA ALA A 342 -5.39 -4.68 -6.34
C ALA A 342 -5.16 -3.17 -6.38
N CYS A 343 -3.99 -2.76 -6.87
CA CYS A 343 -3.65 -1.37 -7.12
C CYS A 343 -3.49 -1.14 -8.62
N LEU A 344 -4.27 -0.21 -9.17
CA LEU A 344 -4.11 0.26 -10.54
C LEU A 344 -3.07 1.37 -10.58
N ARG A 345 -1.94 1.11 -11.20
CA ARG A 345 -0.96 2.14 -11.51
C ARG A 345 -1.30 2.79 -12.83
N VAL A 346 -1.40 4.11 -12.87
CA VAL A 346 -1.80 4.85 -14.05
C VAL A 346 -0.70 5.81 -14.47
N LYS A 347 -0.35 5.76 -15.76
CA LYS A 347 0.67 6.63 -16.35
C LYS A 347 0.27 8.10 -16.23
N PHE A 348 1.17 8.93 -15.66
CA PHE A 348 1.08 10.39 -15.67
C PHE A 348 2.43 11.08 -15.89
N VAL A 349 3.52 10.30 -16.00
CA VAL A 349 4.87 10.76 -16.31
C VAL A 349 5.46 10.00 -17.49
N GLY A 350 6.58 10.47 -18.02
CA GLY A 350 7.35 9.77 -19.07
C GLY A 350 7.85 8.40 -18.62
N ARG A 351 8.04 7.47 -19.57
CA ARG A 351 8.65 6.17 -19.29
C ARG A 351 10.03 6.32 -18.67
N GLY A 352 10.28 5.58 -17.58
CA GLY A 352 11.56 5.55 -16.87
C GLY A 352 11.75 6.69 -15.86
N VAL A 353 10.82 7.63 -15.77
CA VAL A 353 10.83 8.63 -14.70
C VAL A 353 10.53 7.92 -13.37
N THR A 354 11.39 8.14 -12.40
CA THR A 354 11.28 7.49 -11.07
C THR A 354 10.50 8.35 -10.10
N SER A 355 9.68 7.74 -9.25
CA SER A 355 9.10 8.42 -8.10
C SER A 355 10.20 9.02 -7.20
N HIS A 356 9.84 10.00 -6.38
CA HIS A 356 10.74 10.76 -5.50
C HIS A 356 11.78 11.59 -6.26
N SER A 357 11.43 12.02 -7.48
CA SER A 357 12.24 12.93 -8.30
C SER A 357 11.51 14.24 -8.59
N GLN A 358 12.29 15.28 -8.94
CA GLN A 358 11.73 16.56 -9.36
C GLN A 358 10.84 16.43 -10.60
N GLU A 359 11.26 15.61 -11.58
CA GLU A 359 10.48 15.37 -12.80
C GLU A 359 9.12 14.72 -12.50
N TRP A 360 9.05 13.83 -11.50
CA TRP A 360 7.78 13.27 -11.03
C TRP A 360 6.89 14.35 -10.42
N LEU A 361 7.44 15.20 -9.56
CA LEU A 361 6.74 16.31 -8.95
C LEU A 361 6.19 17.28 -10.02
N ASP A 362 7.02 17.68 -10.99
CA ASP A 362 6.65 18.64 -12.04
C ASP A 362 5.41 18.21 -12.85
N ASN A 363 5.12 16.91 -12.88
CA ASN A 363 3.96 16.35 -13.58
C ASN A 363 2.69 16.30 -12.72
N GLY A 364 2.72 16.54 -11.41
CA GLY A 364 1.61 16.33 -10.49
C GLY A 364 0.36 17.20 -10.69
N LYS A 365 0.44 18.28 -11.50
CA LYS A 365 -0.67 19.18 -11.88
C LYS A 365 -0.86 19.33 -13.39
N THR A 366 -0.22 18.47 -14.19
CA THR A 366 -0.35 18.52 -15.64
C THR A 366 -1.66 17.88 -16.12
N GLN A 367 -1.97 18.04 -17.40
CA GLN A 367 -3.08 17.31 -18.03
C GLN A 367 -2.92 15.79 -17.89
N LEU A 368 -1.68 15.28 -17.88
CA LEU A 368 -1.43 13.84 -17.68
C LEU A 368 -1.85 13.39 -16.29
N ALA A 369 -1.63 14.20 -15.26
CA ALA A 369 -2.10 13.92 -13.90
C ALA A 369 -3.62 13.92 -13.80
N GLU A 370 -4.28 14.94 -14.41
CA GLU A 370 -5.73 15.03 -14.50
C GLU A 370 -6.34 13.82 -15.22
N ASP A 371 -5.76 13.42 -16.34
CA ASP A 371 -6.23 12.25 -17.09
C ASP A 371 -5.99 10.94 -16.31
N ALA A 372 -4.87 10.82 -15.59
CA ALA A 372 -4.57 9.65 -14.76
C ALA A 372 -5.58 9.48 -13.61
N ILE A 373 -6.00 10.58 -12.98
CA ILE A 373 -7.09 10.57 -11.98
C ILE A 373 -8.36 9.95 -12.58
N MET A 374 -8.73 10.38 -13.77
CA MET A 374 -9.96 9.91 -14.42
C MET A 374 -9.86 8.47 -14.91
N TYR A 375 -8.72 8.05 -15.47
CA TYR A 375 -8.48 6.65 -15.85
C TYR A 375 -8.49 5.72 -14.63
N GLY A 376 -7.85 6.14 -13.53
CA GLY A 376 -7.86 5.42 -12.27
C GLY A 376 -9.28 5.21 -11.74
N ALA A 377 -10.04 6.31 -11.63
CA ALA A 377 -11.42 6.28 -11.17
C ALA A 377 -12.31 5.37 -12.01
N LYS A 378 -12.26 5.52 -13.34
CA LYS A 378 -13.09 4.76 -14.28
C LYS A 378 -12.71 3.27 -14.29
N GLY A 379 -11.42 2.95 -14.32
CA GLY A 379 -10.92 1.57 -14.33
C GLY A 379 -11.33 0.81 -13.06
N ILE A 380 -11.16 1.43 -11.89
CA ILE A 380 -11.58 0.85 -10.61
C ILE A 380 -13.11 0.71 -10.56
N ALA A 381 -13.86 1.74 -10.92
CA ALA A 381 -15.32 1.70 -10.84
C ALA A 381 -15.93 0.65 -11.77
N LEU A 382 -15.44 0.51 -13.00
CA LEU A 382 -15.87 -0.58 -13.90
C LEU A 382 -15.55 -1.95 -13.33
N THR A 383 -14.39 -2.11 -12.70
CA THR A 383 -13.99 -3.37 -12.08
C THR A 383 -14.93 -3.74 -10.93
N VAL A 384 -15.26 -2.79 -10.08
CA VAL A 384 -16.23 -2.97 -8.99
C VAL A 384 -17.61 -3.32 -9.54
N GLU A 385 -18.10 -2.59 -10.55
CA GLU A 385 -19.39 -2.89 -11.19
C GLU A 385 -19.40 -4.30 -11.79
N GLU A 386 -18.36 -4.71 -12.51
CA GLU A 386 -18.24 -6.04 -13.11
C GLU A 386 -18.22 -7.15 -12.07
N ILE A 387 -17.50 -6.97 -10.95
CA ILE A 387 -17.47 -7.92 -9.82
C ILE A 387 -18.86 -8.09 -9.21
N LEU A 388 -19.59 -7.01 -8.99
CA LEU A 388 -20.90 -7.03 -8.33
C LEU A 388 -22.04 -7.52 -9.25
N THR A 389 -21.91 -7.32 -10.56
CA THR A 389 -22.97 -7.68 -11.53
C THR A 389 -22.75 -9.02 -12.23
N THR A 390 -21.56 -9.61 -12.14
CA THR A 390 -21.24 -10.90 -12.74
C THR A 390 -21.40 -12.01 -11.70
N PRO A 391 -22.38 -12.94 -11.87
CA PRO A 391 -22.62 -13.99 -10.89
C PRO A 391 -21.37 -14.85 -10.65
N GLY A 392 -21.02 -15.06 -9.40
CA GLY A 392 -19.90 -15.92 -8.97
C GLY A 392 -18.50 -15.29 -9.07
N LEU A 393 -18.33 -14.13 -9.71
CA LEU A 393 -17.00 -13.54 -9.93
C LEU A 393 -16.32 -13.15 -8.61
N LEU A 394 -17.05 -12.54 -7.67
CA LEU A 394 -16.52 -12.21 -6.35
C LEU A 394 -16.07 -13.47 -5.60
N ALA A 395 -16.87 -14.52 -5.61
CA ALA A 395 -16.53 -15.79 -4.96
C ALA A 395 -15.26 -16.42 -5.57
N GLN A 396 -15.12 -16.37 -6.90
CA GLN A 396 -13.91 -16.83 -7.59
C GLN A 396 -12.67 -16.02 -7.15
N ILE A 397 -12.77 -14.68 -7.09
CA ILE A 397 -11.67 -13.82 -6.64
C ILE A 397 -11.26 -14.15 -5.20
N GLN A 398 -12.24 -14.41 -4.32
CA GLN A 398 -11.98 -14.81 -2.94
C GLN A 398 -11.31 -16.18 -2.85
N GLU A 399 -11.71 -17.15 -3.68
CA GLU A 399 -11.06 -18.45 -3.75
C GLU A 399 -9.62 -18.33 -4.27
N ASP A 400 -9.39 -17.58 -5.36
CA ASP A 400 -8.07 -17.33 -5.92
C ASP A 400 -7.15 -16.65 -4.90
N PHE A 401 -7.70 -15.76 -4.06
CA PHE A 401 -6.98 -15.13 -2.95
C PHE A 401 -6.51 -16.17 -1.93
N GLN A 402 -7.38 -17.07 -1.48
CA GLN A 402 -7.01 -18.12 -0.52
C GLN A 402 -5.94 -19.05 -1.09
N GLN A 403 -6.05 -19.43 -2.37
CA GLN A 403 -5.03 -20.23 -3.05
C GLN A 403 -3.69 -19.48 -3.17
N SER A 404 -3.72 -18.20 -3.53
CA SER A 404 -2.52 -17.37 -3.62
C SER A 404 -1.85 -17.21 -2.26
N LYS A 405 -2.64 -16.95 -1.20
CA LYS A 405 -2.12 -16.76 0.17
C LYS A 405 -1.45 -18.02 0.71
N ALA A 406 -1.94 -19.20 0.36
CA ALA A 406 -1.36 -20.47 0.77
C ALA A 406 0.07 -20.71 0.20
N ASN A 407 0.50 -19.94 -0.79
CA ASN A 407 1.82 -20.04 -1.41
C ASN A 407 2.88 -19.14 -0.75
N TYR A 408 2.51 -18.37 0.25
CA TYR A 408 3.40 -17.47 1.01
C TYR A 408 3.65 -17.96 2.43
#